data_25b1f8e25f8a8f134bf725a77ed4ccd1
#
_entry.id   25b1f8e25f8a8f134bf725a77ed4ccd1
#
_cell.length_a   1.000
_cell.length_b   1.000
_cell.length_c   1.000
_cell.angle_alpha   90.00
_cell.angle_beta   90.00
_cell.angle_gamma   90.00
#
_symmetry.space_group_name_H-M   'P 1'
#
loop_
_entity.id
_entity.type
_entity.pdbx_description
1 polymer ?
#
loop_
_entity_poly.entity_id
_entity_poly.type
_entity_poly.pdbx_seq_one_letter_code
_entity_poly.pdbx_strand_id
1 'polypeptide(L)'
;SGTKSFMEYLNNSNNDKLDLIGQFGVGFYSAYLVADKVSVVTKNYNDVHYLWQSDANGSFTIAELKESDLKRGTSIVLHLKDEALEYLEESRLKELVKTHSQYINFPIELYVEKEVSTAQEDSDENSDDIKEGEEENDNDIKVEEIKEESKTKIVQEFEVLNDQKPIWTRPNDQVTNEEYQTFYKNMSGDYGEFSQVKHFSVEGNTQFSSLLFMPKHTPFDLFNGGEDKLHNKIKLY
;
A
#
# COMPACT_ATOMS: atom_id res chain seq x y z
N SER A 1 16.68 -1.45 17.11
CA SER A 1 15.49 -0.60 17.19
C SER A 1 15.89 0.86 17.21
N GLY A 2 15.07 1.72 16.67
CA GLY A 2 15.28 3.17 16.67
C GLY A 2 15.12 3.85 18.03
N THR A 3 14.88 3.10 19.11
CA THR A 3 14.55 3.65 20.44
C THR A 3 15.66 4.54 21.00
N LYS A 4 16.93 4.16 20.85
CA LYS A 4 18.05 4.98 21.31
C LYS A 4 18.12 6.29 20.52
N SER A 5 18.09 6.21 19.20
CA SER A 5 18.06 7.38 18.32
C SER A 5 16.84 8.24 18.54
N PHE A 6 15.68 7.63 18.81
CA PHE A 6 14.44 8.32 19.15
C PHE A 6 14.57 9.11 20.47
N MET A 7 15.17 8.52 21.51
CA MET A 7 15.41 9.19 22.80
C MET A 7 16.44 10.31 22.69
N GLU A 8 17.52 10.10 21.93
CA GLU A 8 18.53 11.14 21.65
C GLU A 8 17.89 12.31 20.89
N TYR A 9 16.96 12.01 19.99
CA TYR A 9 16.23 13.01 19.21
C TYR A 9 15.26 13.83 20.06
N LEU A 10 14.50 13.20 20.94
CA LEU A 10 13.61 13.90 21.88
C LEU A 10 14.36 14.88 22.80
N ASN A 11 15.61 14.56 23.13
CA ASN A 11 16.45 15.41 23.97
C ASN A 11 17.10 16.57 23.22
N ASN A 12 17.21 16.48 21.88
CA ASN A 12 17.75 17.53 21.05
C ASN A 12 16.61 18.41 20.53
N SER A 13 16.35 19.51 21.23
CA SER A 13 15.19 20.42 21.07
C SER A 13 15.08 21.19 19.74
N ASN A 14 15.65 20.72 18.63
CA ASN A 14 15.46 21.30 17.32
C ASN A 14 14.30 20.64 16.60
N ASN A 15 13.25 21.40 16.40
CA ASN A 15 11.91 21.09 15.92
C ASN A 15 11.77 20.56 14.46
N ASP A 16 12.70 19.83 13.94
CA ASP A 16 12.44 19.06 12.73
C ASP A 16 11.73 17.77 13.14
N LYS A 17 10.43 17.74 12.95
CA LYS A 17 9.59 16.55 13.12
C LYS A 17 10.04 15.49 12.10
N LEU A 18 11.08 14.75 12.44
CA LEU A 18 11.36 13.49 11.75
C LEU A 18 10.22 12.54 12.11
N ASP A 19 9.52 12.04 11.13
CA ASP A 19 8.47 11.01 11.26
C ASP A 19 9.13 9.69 11.67
N LEU A 20 9.55 9.61 12.95
CA LEU A 20 10.16 8.41 13.48
C LEU A 20 9.08 7.41 13.87
N ILE A 21 9.13 6.24 13.24
CA ILE A 21 8.35 5.07 13.61
C ILE A 21 9.15 4.25 14.62
N GLY A 22 8.50 3.67 15.63
CA GLY A 22 9.15 2.78 16.58
C GLY A 22 9.63 3.46 17.87
N GLN A 23 8.72 4.07 18.58
CA GLN A 23 8.99 4.77 19.85
C GLN A 23 9.40 3.82 20.99
N PHE A 24 8.80 2.63 21.06
CA PHE A 24 8.94 1.69 22.17
C PHE A 24 9.97 0.57 21.94
N GLY A 25 10.39 0.34 20.70
CA GLY A 25 11.35 -0.70 20.33
C GLY A 25 10.82 -2.13 20.44
N VAL A 26 9.51 -2.33 20.59
CA VAL A 26 8.87 -3.64 20.77
C VAL A 26 8.08 -4.11 19.57
N GLY A 27 7.79 -3.26 18.57
CA GLY A 27 6.98 -3.60 17.41
C GLY A 27 7.51 -4.78 16.61
N PHE A 28 8.83 -4.98 16.57
CA PHE A 28 9.44 -6.13 15.90
C PHE A 28 8.92 -7.49 16.40
N TYR A 29 8.63 -7.59 17.71
CA TYR A 29 8.17 -8.86 18.29
C TYR A 29 6.77 -9.27 17.81
N SER A 30 6.00 -8.38 17.19
CA SER A 30 4.73 -8.72 16.57
C SER A 30 4.88 -9.75 15.43
N ALA A 31 6.07 -9.88 14.85
CA ALA A 31 6.39 -10.91 13.86
C ALA A 31 6.08 -12.33 14.37
N TYR A 32 6.25 -12.58 15.68
CA TYR A 32 5.98 -13.88 16.28
C TYR A 32 4.48 -14.19 16.50
N LEU A 33 3.61 -13.23 16.27
CA LEU A 33 2.17 -13.50 16.24
C LEU A 33 1.80 -14.37 15.04
N VAL A 34 2.50 -14.18 13.92
CA VAL A 34 2.21 -14.83 12.65
C VAL A 34 3.28 -15.82 12.19
N ALA A 35 4.46 -15.82 12.81
CA ALA A 35 5.59 -16.66 12.41
C ALA A 35 6.12 -17.50 13.56
N ASP A 36 6.48 -18.76 13.27
CA ASP A 36 7.16 -19.66 14.22
C ASP A 36 8.66 -19.35 14.30
N LYS A 37 9.23 -18.88 13.21
CA LYS A 37 10.65 -18.52 13.13
C LYS A 37 10.82 -17.23 12.33
N VAL A 38 11.71 -16.38 12.80
CA VAL A 38 12.09 -15.13 12.13
C VAL A 38 13.58 -15.15 11.80
N SER A 39 13.92 -14.86 10.56
CA SER A 39 15.29 -14.71 10.08
C SER A 39 15.50 -13.27 9.60
N VAL A 40 16.54 -12.62 10.09
CA VAL A 40 16.85 -11.23 9.74
C VAL A 40 18.27 -11.17 9.18
N VAL A 41 18.37 -10.70 7.93
CA VAL A 41 19.66 -10.37 7.30
C VAL A 41 19.79 -8.86 7.32
N THR A 42 20.86 -8.34 7.87
CA THR A 42 21.07 -6.91 7.95
C THR A 42 22.48 -6.51 7.54
N LYS A 43 22.59 -5.35 6.90
CA LYS A 43 23.85 -4.76 6.43
C LYS A 43 23.86 -3.27 6.71
N ASN A 44 24.77 -2.83 7.54
CA ASN A 44 25.10 -1.41 7.71
C ASN A 44 26.15 -1.00 6.68
N TYR A 45 26.23 0.29 6.36
CA TYR A 45 27.15 0.84 5.36
C TYR A 45 28.62 0.48 5.66
N ASN A 46 29.04 0.54 6.91
CA ASN A 46 30.43 0.35 7.36
C ASN A 46 30.67 -0.98 8.07
N ASP A 47 29.79 -1.98 7.92
CA ASP A 47 29.89 -3.24 8.66
C ASP A 47 29.71 -4.44 7.72
N VAL A 48 29.89 -5.64 8.24
CA VAL A 48 29.63 -6.90 7.52
C VAL A 48 28.15 -7.28 7.54
N HIS A 49 27.75 -8.26 6.79
CA HIS A 49 26.39 -8.81 6.84
C HIS A 49 26.23 -9.71 8.05
N TYR A 50 25.12 -9.55 8.76
CA TYR A 50 24.73 -10.41 9.86
C TYR A 50 23.42 -11.11 9.57
N LEU A 51 23.36 -12.40 9.88
CA LEU A 51 22.14 -13.18 9.96
C LEU A 51 21.80 -13.38 11.42
N TRP A 52 20.63 -12.91 11.82
CA TRP A 52 20.00 -13.18 13.10
C TRP A 52 18.80 -14.08 12.91
N GLN A 53 18.64 -15.11 13.75
CA GLN A 53 17.49 -16.01 13.70
C GLN A 53 17.00 -16.34 15.10
N SER A 54 15.69 -16.45 15.27
CA SER A 54 15.06 -16.90 16.50
C SER A 54 13.69 -17.52 16.21
N ASP A 55 13.32 -18.49 17.03
CA ASP A 55 11.99 -19.12 17.10
C ASP A 55 11.19 -18.69 18.34
N ALA A 56 11.66 -17.65 19.04
CA ALA A 56 11.07 -17.14 20.29
C ALA A 56 11.11 -18.11 21.50
N ASN A 57 11.80 -19.24 21.40
CA ASN A 57 11.93 -20.21 22.51
C ASN A 57 13.04 -19.84 23.52
N GLY A 58 13.30 -18.54 23.69
CA GLY A 58 14.29 -18.02 24.64
C GLY A 58 15.73 -18.01 24.13
N SER A 59 15.96 -18.38 22.86
CA SER A 59 17.27 -18.36 22.22
C SER A 59 17.25 -17.67 20.87
N PHE A 60 18.43 -17.18 20.46
CA PHE A 60 18.66 -16.66 19.13
C PHE A 60 20.08 -17.02 18.68
N THR A 61 20.29 -17.01 17.38
CA THR A 61 21.61 -17.20 16.78
C THR A 61 22.01 -15.96 15.98
N ILE A 62 23.31 -15.64 15.98
CA ILE A 62 23.88 -14.60 15.13
C ILE A 62 25.06 -15.20 14.40
N ALA A 63 25.13 -15.00 13.09
CA ALA A 63 26.21 -15.41 12.23
C ALA A 63 26.61 -14.29 11.27
N GLU A 64 27.90 -14.17 10.99
CA GLU A 64 28.40 -13.31 9.92
C GLU A 64 28.19 -14.03 8.58
N LEU A 65 27.68 -13.32 7.58
CA LEU A 65 27.55 -13.80 6.23
C LEU A 65 28.66 -13.21 5.36
N LYS A 66 29.37 -14.07 4.64
CA LYS A 66 30.42 -13.65 3.73
C LYS A 66 29.89 -12.96 2.50
N GLU A 67 28.72 -13.42 2.01
CA GLU A 67 28.05 -12.92 0.82
C GLU A 67 26.54 -12.84 1.05
N SER A 68 25.91 -11.81 0.53
CA SER A 68 24.46 -11.60 0.52
C SER A 68 24.13 -10.62 -0.59
N ASP A 69 22.99 -10.80 -1.23
CA ASP A 69 22.48 -9.88 -2.27
C ASP A 69 22.09 -8.50 -1.70
N LEU A 70 21.99 -8.40 -0.37
CA LEU A 70 21.61 -7.18 0.31
C LEU A 70 22.79 -6.18 0.34
N LYS A 71 22.78 -5.14 -0.47
CA LYS A 71 23.82 -4.11 -0.49
C LYS A 71 23.84 -3.27 0.78
N ARG A 72 22.67 -2.84 1.26
CA ARG A 72 22.43 -2.08 2.50
C ARG A 72 20.97 -2.20 2.91
N GLY A 73 20.70 -2.30 4.20
CA GLY A 73 19.35 -2.36 4.74
C GLY A 73 19.13 -3.61 5.59
N THR A 74 17.88 -4.01 5.69
CA THR A 74 17.43 -5.16 6.47
C THR A 74 16.40 -5.95 5.68
N SER A 75 16.61 -7.26 5.59
CA SER A 75 15.66 -8.21 5.04
C SER A 75 15.14 -9.10 6.16
N ILE A 76 13.84 -9.24 6.28
CA ILE A 76 13.18 -10.04 7.30
C ILE A 76 12.38 -11.13 6.61
N VAL A 77 12.68 -12.38 6.94
CA VAL A 77 11.96 -13.55 6.44
C VAL A 77 11.16 -14.15 7.59
N LEU A 78 9.86 -14.21 7.40
CA LEU A 78 8.91 -14.79 8.34
C LEU A 78 8.54 -16.20 7.88
N HIS A 79 8.84 -17.21 8.70
CA HIS A 79 8.36 -18.58 8.49
C HIS A 79 6.99 -18.65 9.15
N LEU A 80 5.96 -18.48 8.33
CA LEU A 80 4.59 -18.34 8.83
C LEU A 80 4.08 -19.63 9.49
N LYS A 81 3.23 -19.44 10.49
CA LYS A 81 2.42 -20.49 11.10
C LYS A 81 1.36 -20.99 10.11
N ASP A 82 0.90 -22.21 10.26
CA ASP A 82 -0.16 -22.78 9.41
C ASP A 82 -1.47 -21.97 9.47
N GLU A 83 -1.77 -21.36 10.62
CA GLU A 83 -2.94 -20.50 10.82
C GLU A 83 -2.79 -19.09 10.23
N ALA A 84 -1.60 -18.72 9.76
CA ALA A 84 -1.26 -17.39 9.26
C ALA A 84 -0.96 -17.36 7.75
N LEU A 85 -1.31 -18.41 7.02
CA LEU A 85 -1.04 -18.51 5.58
C LEU A 85 -1.82 -17.49 4.73
N GLU A 86 -2.91 -16.92 5.28
CA GLU A 86 -3.64 -15.83 4.62
C GLU A 86 -2.75 -14.62 4.27
N TYR A 87 -1.67 -14.41 5.02
CA TYR A 87 -0.72 -13.30 4.76
C TYR A 87 0.24 -13.56 3.57
N LEU A 88 0.11 -14.69 2.89
CA LEU A 88 0.75 -14.94 1.59
C LEU A 88 -0.10 -14.44 0.42
N GLU A 89 -1.37 -14.13 0.66
CA GLU A 89 -2.27 -13.65 -0.37
C GLU A 89 -2.06 -12.14 -0.64
N GLU A 90 -1.84 -11.80 -1.90
CA GLU A 90 -1.65 -10.42 -2.35
C GLU A 90 -2.81 -9.51 -1.96
N SER A 91 -4.04 -9.96 -2.17
CA SER A 91 -5.27 -9.24 -1.83
C SER A 91 -5.34 -8.88 -0.34
N ARG A 92 -4.95 -9.84 0.52
CA ARG A 92 -4.94 -9.65 1.97
C ARG A 92 -3.91 -8.63 2.41
N LEU A 93 -2.70 -8.67 1.84
CA LEU A 93 -1.65 -7.70 2.13
C LEU A 93 -2.04 -6.29 1.68
N LYS A 94 -2.64 -6.15 0.49
CA LYS A 94 -3.15 -4.86 0.00
C LYS A 94 -4.23 -4.29 0.92
N GLU A 95 -5.17 -5.11 1.38
CA GLU A 95 -6.21 -4.69 2.32
C GLU A 95 -5.61 -4.21 3.64
N LEU A 96 -4.65 -4.95 4.22
CA LEU A 96 -3.99 -4.59 5.47
C LEU A 96 -3.23 -3.27 5.37
N VAL A 97 -2.47 -3.06 4.30
CA VAL A 97 -1.75 -1.81 4.09
C VAL A 97 -2.72 -0.65 3.92
N LYS A 98 -3.79 -0.84 3.13
CA LYS A 98 -4.83 0.16 2.95
C LYS A 98 -5.52 0.54 4.27
N THR A 99 -5.79 -0.44 5.14
CA THR A 99 -6.51 -0.21 6.38
C THR A 99 -5.64 0.43 7.46
N HIS A 100 -4.37 0.00 7.58
CA HIS A 100 -3.55 0.35 8.74
C HIS A 100 -2.35 1.23 8.43
N SER A 101 -1.91 1.28 7.17
CA SER A 101 -0.63 1.90 6.81
C SER A 101 -0.70 2.85 5.61
N GLN A 102 -1.89 3.15 5.13
CA GLN A 102 -2.13 3.96 3.93
C GLN A 102 -1.47 5.35 3.99
N TYR A 103 -1.38 5.93 5.19
CA TYR A 103 -0.91 7.30 5.42
C TYR A 103 0.50 7.37 6.04
N ILE A 104 1.24 6.28 6.01
CA ILE A 104 2.64 6.28 6.44
C ILE A 104 3.47 7.02 5.40
N ASN A 105 4.36 7.93 5.85
CA ASN A 105 5.18 8.77 4.97
C ASN A 105 6.30 8.02 4.21
N PHE A 106 6.50 6.74 4.52
CA PHE A 106 7.47 5.89 3.84
C PHE A 106 6.77 4.97 2.85
N PRO A 107 7.29 4.78 1.63
CA PRO A 107 6.67 3.91 0.64
C PRO A 107 6.65 2.46 1.14
N ILE A 108 5.50 1.83 0.99
CA ILE A 108 5.28 0.40 1.21
C ILE A 108 5.04 -0.21 -0.16
N GLU A 109 5.98 -1.03 -0.58
CA GLU A 109 5.96 -1.66 -1.90
C GLU A 109 5.69 -3.16 -1.76
N LEU A 110 4.77 -3.67 -2.55
CA LEU A 110 4.48 -5.09 -2.66
C LEU A 110 5.00 -5.62 -3.98
N TYR A 111 5.76 -6.72 -3.92
CA TYR A 111 6.20 -7.44 -5.09
C TYR A 111 5.06 -8.28 -5.63
N VAL A 112 4.60 -7.97 -6.84
CA VAL A 112 3.42 -8.59 -7.45
C VAL A 112 3.75 -9.16 -8.82
N GLU A 113 3.01 -10.20 -9.22
CA GLU A 113 3.04 -10.77 -10.55
C GLU A 113 1.84 -10.25 -11.35
N LYS A 114 2.10 -9.50 -12.40
CA LYS A 114 1.06 -9.01 -13.32
C LYS A 114 1.12 -9.75 -14.64
N GLU A 115 -0.03 -10.22 -15.08
CA GLU A 115 -0.21 -10.71 -16.43
C GLU A 115 -0.41 -9.52 -17.38
N VAL A 116 0.59 -9.24 -18.22
CA VAL A 116 0.47 -8.23 -19.26
C VAL A 116 0.15 -8.93 -20.57
N SER A 117 -1.06 -8.69 -21.09
CA SER A 117 -1.40 -9.08 -22.45
C SER A 117 -0.61 -8.20 -23.42
N THR A 118 0.34 -8.78 -24.15
CA THR A 118 0.98 -8.09 -25.27
C THR A 118 -0.03 -8.05 -26.43
N ALA A 119 -0.89 -7.02 -26.43
CA ALA A 119 -1.46 -6.56 -27.68
C ALA A 119 -0.32 -5.90 -28.45
N GLN A 120 -0.09 -6.35 -29.66
CA GLN A 120 0.95 -5.86 -30.56
C GLN A 120 0.90 -4.34 -30.69
N GLU A 121 1.92 -3.65 -30.18
CA GLU A 121 2.38 -2.39 -30.75
C GLU A 121 3.29 -2.74 -31.95
N ASP A 122 2.67 -3.08 -33.04
CA ASP A 122 3.31 -3.05 -34.36
C ASP A 122 2.40 -2.21 -35.26
N SER A 123 2.72 -0.93 -35.33
CA SER A 123 2.54 -0.12 -36.53
C SER A 123 2.78 1.35 -36.21
N ASP A 124 3.96 1.80 -36.58
CA ASP A 124 4.09 3.05 -37.33
C ASP A 124 5.53 3.14 -37.88
N GLU A 125 5.69 2.69 -39.09
CA GLU A 125 6.58 3.28 -40.09
C GLU A 125 6.31 2.59 -41.44
N ASN A 126 5.46 3.19 -42.25
CA ASN A 126 5.70 3.58 -43.63
C ASN A 126 4.39 3.86 -44.35
N SER A 127 4.15 5.11 -44.52
CA SER A 127 3.25 5.70 -45.51
C SER A 127 3.90 5.62 -46.91
N ASP A 128 3.04 5.60 -47.87
CA ASP A 128 3.13 5.88 -49.31
C ASP A 128 3.12 4.65 -50.24
N ASP A 129 1.99 4.34 -50.83
CA ASP A 129 1.67 4.67 -52.21
C ASP A 129 0.27 4.17 -52.65
N ILE A 130 -0.44 5.10 -53.26
CA ILE A 130 -1.74 4.98 -53.89
C ILE A 130 -1.63 4.10 -55.13
N LYS A 131 -2.61 3.21 -55.38
CA LYS A 131 -3.24 3.09 -56.72
C LYS A 131 -4.56 2.31 -56.66
N GLU A 132 -5.55 2.98 -57.22
CA GLU A 132 -6.87 2.49 -57.61
C GLU A 132 -6.82 1.26 -58.55
N GLY A 133 -7.82 0.41 -58.42
CA GLY A 133 -8.09 -0.67 -59.36
C GLY A 133 -9.32 -1.46 -58.92
N GLU A 134 -10.46 -1.09 -59.44
CA GLU A 134 -11.72 -1.87 -59.40
C GLU A 134 -11.49 -3.23 -60.02
N GLU A 135 -12.07 -4.29 -59.40
CA GLU A 135 -12.79 -5.36 -60.11
C GLU A 135 -13.44 -6.33 -59.11
N GLU A 136 -14.73 -6.53 -59.32
CA GLU A 136 -15.58 -7.48 -58.63
C GLU A 136 -15.08 -8.91 -58.85
N ASN A 137 -15.12 -9.73 -57.78
CA ASN A 137 -15.48 -11.15 -57.94
C ASN A 137 -15.89 -11.78 -56.61
N ASP A 138 -17.06 -12.26 -56.66
CA ASP A 138 -17.78 -13.15 -55.78
C ASP A 138 -16.97 -14.42 -55.51
N ASN A 139 -16.66 -14.72 -54.25
CA ASN A 139 -16.40 -16.09 -53.81
C ASN A 139 -16.44 -16.18 -52.26
N ASP A 140 -17.29 -17.10 -51.81
CA ASP A 140 -17.43 -17.63 -50.45
C ASP A 140 -16.11 -17.72 -49.71
N ILE A 141 -15.91 -16.85 -48.70
CA ILE A 141 -14.83 -16.98 -47.75
C ILE A 141 -15.43 -17.56 -46.47
N LYS A 142 -15.16 -18.84 -46.24
CA LYS A 142 -15.28 -19.46 -44.93
C LYS A 142 -14.45 -18.65 -43.94
N VAL A 143 -15.10 -18.02 -42.97
CA VAL A 143 -14.47 -17.41 -41.82
C VAL A 143 -13.99 -18.55 -40.93
N GLU A 144 -12.74 -18.92 -41.05
CA GLU A 144 -12.05 -19.66 -40.00
C GLU A 144 -11.75 -18.66 -38.86
N GLU A 145 -12.42 -18.85 -37.73
CA GLU A 145 -12.06 -18.17 -36.47
C GLU A 145 -10.60 -18.50 -36.11
N ILE A 146 -9.70 -17.61 -36.45
CA ILE A 146 -8.35 -17.64 -35.90
C ILE A 146 -8.49 -17.23 -34.42
N LYS A 147 -8.46 -18.21 -33.51
CA LYS A 147 -8.24 -17.96 -32.10
C LYS A 147 -6.84 -17.40 -31.96
N GLU A 148 -6.73 -16.09 -31.85
CA GLU A 148 -5.52 -15.43 -31.42
C GLU A 148 -5.25 -15.85 -29.96
N GLU A 149 -4.30 -16.75 -29.77
CA GLU A 149 -3.72 -17.02 -28.46
C GLU A 149 -2.95 -15.76 -28.02
N SER A 150 -3.60 -14.93 -27.20
CA SER A 150 -2.94 -13.81 -26.52
C SER A 150 -1.82 -14.37 -25.65
N LYS A 151 -0.59 -14.16 -26.05
CA LYS A 151 0.58 -14.51 -25.22
C LYS A 151 0.63 -13.55 -24.04
N THR A 152 0.15 -14.00 -22.90
CA THR A 152 0.31 -13.30 -21.64
C THR A 152 1.77 -13.46 -21.17
N LYS A 153 2.44 -12.35 -20.92
CA LYS A 153 3.73 -12.34 -20.23
C LYS A 153 3.49 -12.00 -18.77
N ILE A 154 4.02 -12.83 -17.87
CA ILE A 154 4.06 -12.52 -16.45
C ILE A 154 5.21 -11.54 -16.22
N VAL A 155 4.89 -10.34 -15.77
CA VAL A 155 5.85 -9.31 -15.37
C VAL A 155 5.83 -9.19 -13.86
N GLN A 156 7.00 -9.28 -13.25
CA GLN A 156 7.16 -9.10 -11.82
C GLN A 156 7.60 -7.67 -11.54
N GLU A 157 6.83 -6.94 -10.74
CA GLU A 157 7.12 -5.55 -10.40
C GLU A 157 6.77 -5.21 -8.96
N PHE A 158 7.37 -4.12 -8.45
CA PHE A 158 7.00 -3.55 -7.16
C PHE A 158 5.88 -2.53 -7.33
N GLU A 159 4.77 -2.73 -6.63
CA GLU A 159 3.62 -1.83 -6.58
C GLU A 159 3.62 -1.07 -5.26
N VAL A 160 3.58 0.27 -5.31
CA VAL A 160 3.46 1.12 -4.12
C VAL A 160 2.01 1.09 -3.62
N LEU A 161 1.79 0.67 -2.37
CA LEU A 161 0.46 0.49 -1.79
C LEU A 161 -0.07 1.71 -1.03
N ASN A 162 0.81 2.59 -0.54
CA ASN A 162 0.46 3.73 0.30
C ASN A 162 0.75 5.07 -0.37
N ASP A 163 0.15 5.31 -1.52
CA ASP A 163 0.30 6.56 -2.28
C ASP A 163 -0.47 7.76 -1.67
N GLN A 164 -1.29 7.53 -0.67
CA GLN A 164 -2.17 8.54 -0.10
C GLN A 164 -1.42 9.48 0.85
N LYS A 165 -1.40 10.77 0.53
CA LYS A 165 -0.85 11.79 1.43
C LYS A 165 -1.84 12.13 2.54
N PRO A 166 -1.40 12.26 3.80
CA PRO A 166 -2.27 12.65 4.92
C PRO A 166 -2.71 14.11 4.77
N ILE A 167 -3.93 14.31 4.25
CA ILE A 167 -4.46 15.67 3.98
C ILE A 167 -4.69 16.49 5.27
N TRP A 168 -4.90 15.83 6.43
CA TRP A 168 -5.11 16.50 7.73
C TRP A 168 -3.85 17.16 8.29
N THR A 169 -2.67 16.88 7.74
CA THR A 169 -1.41 17.52 8.15
C THR A 169 -1.18 18.85 7.45
N ARG A 170 -1.91 19.12 6.37
CA ARG A 170 -1.82 20.36 5.60
C ARG A 170 -2.90 21.35 6.03
N PRO A 171 -2.65 22.67 5.94
CA PRO A 171 -3.69 23.67 6.12
C PRO A 171 -4.87 23.47 5.15
N ASN A 172 -6.08 23.79 5.60
CA ASN A 172 -7.31 23.58 4.82
C ASN A 172 -7.35 24.38 3.50
N ASP A 173 -6.64 25.51 3.43
CA ASP A 173 -6.52 26.35 2.24
C ASP A 173 -5.62 25.75 1.15
N GLN A 174 -4.79 24.76 1.50
CA GLN A 174 -3.89 24.07 0.58
C GLN A 174 -4.44 22.73 0.07
N VAL A 175 -5.60 22.30 0.56
CA VAL A 175 -6.24 21.04 0.17
C VAL A 175 -7.39 21.33 -0.79
N THR A 176 -7.34 20.73 -1.98
CA THR A 176 -8.38 20.91 -3.00
C THR A 176 -9.63 20.09 -2.70
N ASN A 177 -10.75 20.49 -3.28
CA ASN A 177 -12.00 19.74 -3.11
C ASN A 177 -11.92 18.32 -3.71
N GLU A 178 -11.14 18.16 -4.75
CA GLU A 178 -10.89 16.86 -5.39
C GLU A 178 -10.09 15.90 -4.48
N GLU A 179 -9.09 16.44 -3.75
CA GLU A 179 -8.35 15.68 -2.75
C GLU A 179 -9.25 15.24 -1.59
N TYR A 180 -10.13 16.13 -1.09
CA TYR A 180 -11.13 15.75 -0.10
C TYR A 180 -12.09 14.68 -0.61
N GLN A 181 -12.50 14.74 -1.87
CA GLN A 181 -13.41 13.76 -2.46
C GLN A 181 -12.73 12.39 -2.61
N THR A 182 -11.48 12.38 -3.04
CA THR A 182 -10.69 11.16 -3.16
C THR A 182 -10.46 10.53 -1.79
N PHE A 183 -10.10 11.36 -0.79
CA PHE A 183 -9.94 10.91 0.58
C PHE A 183 -11.23 10.32 1.15
N TYR A 184 -12.37 11.01 0.97
CA TYR A 184 -13.68 10.56 1.43
C TYR A 184 -14.05 9.19 0.84
N LYS A 185 -13.89 9.00 -0.47
CA LYS A 185 -14.16 7.72 -1.15
C LYS A 185 -13.29 6.59 -0.63
N ASN A 186 -12.00 6.86 -0.44
CA ASN A 186 -11.05 5.84 0.02
C ASN A 186 -11.30 5.43 1.48
N MET A 187 -11.67 6.40 2.33
CA MET A 187 -11.92 6.18 3.75
C MET A 187 -13.26 5.48 3.99
N SER A 188 -14.34 5.99 3.37
CA SER A 188 -15.70 5.50 3.62
C SER A 188 -16.02 4.20 2.89
N GLY A 189 -15.27 3.86 1.83
CA GLY A 189 -15.64 2.80 0.90
C GLY A 189 -16.93 3.10 0.11
N ASP A 190 -17.47 4.31 0.24
CA ASP A 190 -18.66 4.78 -0.44
C ASP A 190 -18.24 5.53 -1.72
N TYR A 191 -18.80 5.15 -2.85
CA TYR A 191 -18.58 5.83 -4.13
C TYR A 191 -19.35 7.16 -4.24
N GLY A 192 -20.12 7.51 -3.21
CA GLY A 192 -20.89 8.75 -3.14
C GLY A 192 -20.03 10.01 -3.04
N GLU A 193 -20.70 11.16 -3.06
CA GLU A 193 -20.09 12.45 -2.84
C GLU A 193 -20.44 12.94 -1.43
N PHE A 194 -19.56 13.75 -0.85
CA PHE A 194 -19.91 14.49 0.36
C PHE A 194 -20.61 15.81 -0.02
N SER A 195 -21.48 16.27 0.85
CA SER A 195 -22.16 17.56 0.74
C SER A 195 -21.30 18.69 1.29
N GLN A 196 -20.68 18.46 2.43
CA GLN A 196 -19.81 19.43 3.11
C GLN A 196 -18.65 18.72 3.80
N VAL A 197 -17.52 19.42 3.88
CA VAL A 197 -16.34 19.02 4.65
C VAL A 197 -15.97 20.13 5.62
N LYS A 198 -15.58 19.75 6.83
CA LYS A 198 -14.98 20.65 7.80
C LYS A 198 -13.61 20.13 8.18
N HIS A 199 -12.58 20.88 7.83
CA HIS A 199 -11.19 20.60 8.18
C HIS A 199 -10.71 21.66 9.15
N PHE A 200 -10.25 21.25 10.34
CA PHE A 200 -9.76 22.15 11.36
C PHE A 200 -8.74 21.48 12.27
N SER A 201 -7.88 22.29 12.85
CA SER A 201 -6.95 21.90 13.89
C SER A 201 -7.26 22.67 15.17
N VAL A 202 -7.13 21.98 16.29
CA VAL A 202 -7.29 22.56 17.63
C VAL A 202 -5.93 22.53 18.31
N GLU A 203 -5.50 23.68 18.83
CA GLU A 203 -4.30 23.83 19.61
C GLU A 203 -4.69 24.26 21.04
N GLY A 204 -4.16 23.53 22.03
CA GLY A 204 -4.44 23.77 23.45
C GLY A 204 -3.78 22.73 24.31
N ASN A 205 -4.40 22.37 25.43
CA ASN A 205 -3.94 21.26 26.28
C ASN A 205 -3.94 19.91 25.53
N THR A 206 -4.82 19.80 24.53
CA THR A 206 -4.87 18.67 23.60
C THR A 206 -4.77 19.26 22.20
N GLN A 207 -3.83 18.74 21.41
CA GLN A 207 -3.65 19.13 20.01
C GLN A 207 -4.15 18.00 19.12
N PHE A 208 -5.07 18.32 18.19
CA PHE A 208 -5.56 17.37 17.21
C PHE A 208 -6.02 18.06 15.94
N SER A 209 -5.99 17.33 14.83
CA SER A 209 -6.60 17.73 13.56
C SER A 209 -7.78 16.83 13.27
N SER A 210 -8.84 17.41 12.71
CA SER A 210 -10.09 16.70 12.43
C SER A 210 -10.61 17.01 11.04
N LEU A 211 -11.13 15.98 10.39
CA LEU A 211 -11.86 16.03 9.14
C LEU A 211 -13.26 15.47 9.38
N LEU A 212 -14.27 16.31 9.19
CA LEU A 212 -15.68 15.92 9.31
C LEU A 212 -16.31 15.98 7.93
N PHE A 213 -16.86 14.88 7.46
CA PHE A 213 -17.56 14.81 6.19
C PHE A 213 -19.06 14.59 6.42
N MET A 214 -19.88 15.33 5.69
CA MET A 214 -21.31 15.10 5.62
C MET A 214 -21.60 14.44 4.26
N PRO A 215 -22.04 13.19 4.23
CA PRO A 215 -22.39 12.52 2.97
C PRO A 215 -23.56 13.24 2.29
N LYS A 216 -23.57 13.24 0.96
CA LYS A 216 -24.67 13.81 0.16
C LYS A 216 -25.94 12.97 0.24
N HIS A 217 -25.75 11.66 0.34
CA HIS A 217 -26.82 10.70 0.52
C HIS A 217 -26.64 9.93 1.82
N THR A 218 -27.73 9.58 2.46
CA THR A 218 -27.68 8.80 3.69
C THR A 218 -27.14 7.41 3.40
N PRO A 219 -26.08 6.95 4.10
CA PRO A 219 -25.56 5.60 3.92
C PRO A 219 -26.63 4.54 4.16
N PHE A 220 -26.69 3.53 3.29
CA PHE A 220 -27.66 2.43 3.39
C PHE A 220 -27.62 1.69 4.72
N ASP A 221 -26.46 1.59 5.34
CA ASP A 221 -26.23 0.93 6.62
C ASP A 221 -26.97 1.60 7.79
N LEU A 222 -27.34 2.87 7.64
CA LEU A 222 -28.03 3.61 8.71
C LEU A 222 -29.45 3.09 8.95
N PHE A 223 -30.07 2.50 7.93
CA PHE A 223 -31.46 2.01 8.00
C PHE A 223 -31.55 0.49 8.19
N ASN A 224 -30.48 -0.26 7.92
CA ASN A 224 -30.46 -1.72 8.03
C ASN A 224 -30.00 -2.25 9.39
N GLY A 225 -29.65 -1.38 10.31
CA GLY A 225 -29.26 -1.72 11.68
C GLY A 225 -30.47 -1.70 12.62
N GLY A 226 -30.69 -2.78 13.40
CA GLY A 226 -31.71 -2.79 14.45
C GLY A 226 -31.54 -1.64 15.44
N GLU A 227 -32.49 -1.49 16.37
CA GLU A 227 -32.63 -0.36 17.28
C GLU A 227 -31.36 0.10 18.02
N ASP A 228 -30.42 -0.81 18.26
CA ASP A 228 -29.12 -0.52 18.90
C ASP A 228 -28.12 0.28 18.01
N LYS A 229 -28.29 0.30 16.69
CA LYS A 229 -27.42 1.04 15.78
C LYS A 229 -27.85 2.48 15.50
N LEU A 230 -29.06 2.87 15.91
CA LEU A 230 -29.56 4.21 15.74
C LEU A 230 -28.81 5.25 16.59
N HIS A 231 -28.06 4.84 17.59
CA HIS A 231 -27.30 5.74 18.45
C HIS A 231 -25.95 6.20 17.84
N ASN A 232 -25.38 5.44 16.90
CA ASN A 232 -24.10 5.78 16.28
C ASN A 232 -24.31 6.47 14.93
N LYS A 233 -24.71 7.74 14.97
CA LYS A 233 -24.87 8.59 13.78
C LYS A 233 -23.53 9.10 13.21
N ILE A 234 -22.41 8.85 13.89
CA ILE A 234 -21.08 9.27 13.51
C ILE A 234 -20.21 8.01 13.34
N LYS A 235 -19.65 7.81 12.15
CA LYS A 235 -18.61 6.80 11.92
C LYS A 235 -17.25 7.45 12.20
N LEU A 236 -16.44 6.81 13.04
CA LEU A 236 -15.05 7.17 13.32
C LEU A 236 -14.12 6.26 12.53
N TYR A 237 -13.10 6.86 11.94
CA TYR A 237 -12.10 6.18 11.12
C TYR A 237 -10.68 6.45 11.66
#